data_16550cfbc88acc7b06a39d138b2f66dc
#
_entry.id   16550cfbc88acc7b06a39d138b2f66dc
#
_cell.length_a   1.000
_cell.length_b   1.000
_cell.length_c   1.000
_cell.angle_alpha   90.00
_cell.angle_beta   90.00
_cell.angle_gamma   90.00
#
_symmetry.space_group_name_H-M   'P 1'
#
loop_
_entity.id
_entity.type
_entity.pdbx_description
1 polymer ?
#
loop_
_entity_poly.entity_id
_entity_poly.type
_entity_poly.pdbx_seq_one_letter_code
_entity_poly.pdbx_strand_id
1 'polypeptide(L)'
;TVVTAISKISDRPAAKEACLVVIYGLDLGRKFNLTRAQIIIGRSSKADIQIDQEAVSRNHCKIINSSGSIVLRDMGSTNGTYINDELIDEYLLRDGDFIKVGRCIFKFLSGSNIENAYHEEIYRLTTVDGLTQIYNKRYFQETLEREIGRAQRYRRDLSLIMFDLDRFKLVNDTYGHLAGDYVLKHLATV
;
A
#
# COMPACT_ATOMS: atom_id res chain seq x y z
N THR A 1 25.97 38.59 32.86
CA THR A 1 25.53 38.79 31.48
C THR A 1 25.41 37.41 30.81
N VAL A 2 24.21 36.90 30.72
CA VAL A 2 23.93 35.61 30.09
C VAL A 2 23.58 35.90 28.61
N VAL A 3 24.45 35.45 27.71
CA VAL A 3 24.20 35.55 26.27
C VAL A 3 23.41 34.32 25.85
N THR A 4 22.13 34.51 25.60
CA THR A 4 21.26 33.46 25.04
C THR A 4 21.54 33.36 23.54
N ALA A 5 22.22 32.30 23.11
CA ALA A 5 22.36 31.96 21.71
C ALA A 5 21.05 31.39 21.22
N ILE A 6 20.25 32.18 20.52
CA ILE A 6 19.10 31.70 19.74
C ILE A 6 19.68 31.00 18.51
N SER A 7 19.70 29.67 18.55
CA SER A 7 19.97 28.87 17.37
C SER A 7 18.85 29.13 16.34
N LYS A 8 19.24 29.72 15.20
CA LYS A 8 18.36 29.81 14.03
C LYS A 8 17.92 28.41 13.66
N ILE A 9 16.68 28.07 14.00
CA ILE A 9 15.96 26.94 13.39
C ILE A 9 15.84 27.31 11.92
N SER A 10 16.59 26.63 11.07
CA SER A 10 16.46 26.79 9.64
C SER A 10 15.06 26.34 9.25
N ASP A 11 14.19 27.28 8.92
CA ASP A 11 12.93 27.03 8.21
C ASP A 11 13.24 26.49 6.81
N ARG A 12 13.66 25.21 6.74
CA ARG A 12 13.42 24.43 5.54
C ARG A 12 11.95 24.07 5.58
N PRO A 13 11.14 24.49 4.59
CA PRO A 13 9.80 23.99 4.50
C PRO A 13 9.90 22.46 4.49
N ALA A 14 9.24 21.81 5.45
CA ALA A 14 9.16 20.36 5.49
C ALA A 14 8.67 19.91 4.10
N ALA A 15 9.45 19.06 3.43
CA ALA A 15 9.05 18.54 2.14
C ALA A 15 7.66 17.98 2.32
N LYS A 16 6.67 18.50 1.56
CA LYS A 16 5.30 18.03 1.64
C LYS A 16 5.32 16.54 1.40
N GLU A 17 5.00 15.76 2.42
CA GLU A 17 4.89 14.32 2.28
C GLU A 17 3.78 14.03 1.28
N ALA A 18 4.15 13.37 0.20
CA ALA A 18 3.20 12.96 -0.82
C ALA A 18 3.12 11.45 -0.89
N CYS A 19 1.93 10.94 -1.13
CA CYS A 19 1.70 9.51 -1.25
C CYS A 19 0.60 9.18 -2.25
N LEU A 20 0.57 7.92 -2.69
CA LEU A 20 -0.55 7.30 -3.37
C LEU A 20 -1.27 6.36 -2.40
N VAL A 21 -2.58 6.38 -2.40
CA VAL A 21 -3.43 5.44 -1.66
C VAL A 21 -4.29 4.68 -2.66
N VAL A 22 -4.30 3.35 -2.57
CA VAL A 22 -5.18 2.50 -3.40
C VAL A 22 -6.62 2.67 -2.93
N ILE A 23 -7.49 3.20 -3.78
CA ILE A 23 -8.92 3.37 -3.49
C ILE A 23 -9.81 2.37 -4.23
N TYR A 24 -9.27 1.70 -5.25
CA TYR A 24 -9.95 0.63 -5.97
C TYR A 24 -8.92 -0.36 -6.56
N GLY A 25 -9.23 -1.64 -6.50
CA GLY A 25 -8.38 -2.72 -6.99
C GLY A 25 -7.79 -3.58 -5.88
N LEU A 26 -6.76 -4.35 -6.22
CA LEU A 26 -6.01 -5.15 -5.25
C LEU A 26 -5.26 -4.23 -4.27
N ASP A 27 -5.10 -4.67 -3.04
CA ASP A 27 -4.45 -3.91 -1.95
C ASP A 27 -5.19 -2.59 -1.60
N LEU A 28 -6.53 -2.60 -1.61
CA LEU A 28 -7.35 -1.44 -1.24
C LEU A 28 -6.89 -0.81 0.09
N GLY A 29 -6.67 0.51 0.09
CA GLY A 29 -6.19 1.28 1.24
C GLY A 29 -4.66 1.27 1.41
N ARG A 30 -3.91 0.46 0.66
CA ARG A 30 -2.45 0.46 0.72
C ARG A 30 -1.88 1.82 0.31
N LYS A 31 -0.93 2.30 1.11
CA LYS A 31 -0.25 3.58 0.91
C LYS A 31 1.16 3.38 0.36
N PHE A 32 1.55 4.21 -0.60
CA PHE A 32 2.88 4.27 -1.17
C PHE A 32 3.44 5.68 -1.03
N ASN A 33 4.45 5.85 -0.19
CA ASN A 33 5.09 7.14 0.01
C ASN A 33 5.98 7.49 -1.19
N LEU A 34 5.84 8.71 -1.72
CA LEU A 34 6.57 9.20 -2.88
C LEU A 34 7.87 9.91 -2.46
N THR A 35 8.76 9.19 -1.77
CA THR A 35 10.01 9.74 -1.22
C THR A 35 11.18 9.72 -2.20
N ARG A 36 11.10 8.90 -3.26
CA ARG A 36 12.16 8.79 -4.26
C ARG A 36 11.98 9.82 -5.37
N ALA A 37 13.10 10.23 -5.99
CA ALA A 37 13.07 11.14 -7.15
C ALA A 37 12.31 10.55 -8.35
N GLN A 38 12.29 9.23 -8.49
CA GLN A 38 11.53 8.52 -9.51
C GLN A 38 10.95 7.23 -8.92
N ILE A 39 9.70 6.95 -9.29
CA ILE A 39 8.95 5.74 -8.91
C ILE A 39 8.27 5.19 -10.15
N ILE A 40 8.54 3.93 -10.47
CA ILE A 40 7.94 3.23 -11.61
C ILE A 40 6.74 2.41 -11.13
N ILE A 41 5.61 2.58 -11.82
CA ILE A 41 4.40 1.79 -11.63
C ILE A 41 4.27 0.84 -12.83
N GLY A 42 4.02 -0.43 -12.59
CA GLY A 42 3.87 -1.39 -13.69
C GLY A 42 3.67 -2.82 -13.23
N ARG A 43 3.49 -3.73 -14.19
CA ARG A 43 3.28 -5.15 -13.92
C ARG A 43 4.56 -5.90 -13.54
N SER A 44 5.71 -5.37 -13.91
CA SER A 44 7.00 -6.01 -13.63
C SER A 44 7.22 -6.15 -12.13
N SER A 45 7.79 -7.29 -11.70
CA SER A 45 8.28 -7.46 -10.32
C SER A 45 9.46 -6.54 -9.96
N LYS A 46 10.01 -5.83 -10.96
CA LYS A 46 11.06 -4.82 -10.78
C LYS A 46 10.49 -3.40 -10.67
N ALA A 47 9.18 -3.21 -10.85
CA ALA A 47 8.55 -1.91 -10.65
C ALA A 47 8.52 -1.58 -9.15
N ASP A 48 8.66 -0.30 -8.80
CA ASP A 48 8.59 0.16 -7.41
C ASP A 48 7.19 -0.05 -6.83
N ILE A 49 6.15 0.18 -7.64
CA ILE A 49 4.75 -0.14 -7.34
C ILE A 49 4.30 -1.18 -8.36
N GLN A 50 4.22 -2.43 -7.91
CA GLN A 50 3.81 -3.52 -8.78
C GLN A 50 2.28 -3.64 -8.83
N ILE A 51 1.71 -3.62 -10.05
CA ILE A 51 0.30 -3.94 -10.32
C ILE A 51 0.29 -5.17 -11.24
N ASP A 52 0.15 -6.36 -10.67
CA ASP A 52 0.21 -7.61 -11.44
C ASP A 52 -1.13 -7.91 -12.13
N GLN A 53 -1.43 -7.13 -13.16
CA GLN A 53 -2.62 -7.27 -14.01
C GLN A 53 -2.22 -7.29 -15.49
N GLU A 54 -2.88 -8.09 -16.31
CA GLU A 54 -2.60 -8.17 -17.75
C GLU A 54 -2.82 -6.84 -18.48
N ALA A 55 -3.79 -6.05 -18.01
CA ALA A 55 -4.08 -4.72 -18.55
C ALA A 55 -2.98 -3.68 -18.26
N VAL A 56 -1.96 -4.02 -17.45
CA VAL A 56 -0.88 -3.11 -17.06
C VAL A 56 0.41 -3.50 -17.76
N SER A 57 1.07 -2.55 -18.42
CA SER A 57 2.38 -2.75 -19.06
C SER A 57 3.47 -3.02 -18.03
N ARG A 58 4.56 -3.69 -18.42
CA ARG A 58 5.69 -4.01 -17.53
C ARG A 58 6.24 -2.76 -16.84
N ASN A 59 6.46 -1.69 -17.58
CA ASN A 59 6.70 -0.33 -17.10
C ASN A 59 5.56 0.51 -17.69
N HIS A 60 4.57 0.85 -16.87
CA HIS A 60 3.34 1.46 -17.37
C HIS A 60 3.42 2.99 -17.33
N CYS A 61 3.70 3.52 -16.17
CA CYS A 61 3.91 4.94 -15.96
C CYS A 61 4.99 5.18 -14.90
N LYS A 62 5.47 6.40 -14.80
CA LYS A 62 6.43 6.80 -13.77
C LYS A 62 6.01 8.10 -13.11
N ILE A 63 6.27 8.19 -11.83
CA ILE A 63 6.17 9.41 -11.05
C ILE A 63 7.57 10.01 -10.93
N ILE A 64 7.68 11.31 -11.20
CA ILE A 64 8.90 12.08 -11.07
C ILE A 64 8.66 13.13 -9.98
N ASN A 65 9.44 13.05 -8.91
CA ASN A 65 9.41 14.02 -7.82
C ASN A 65 10.61 14.96 -7.96
N SER A 66 10.35 16.21 -8.31
CA SER A 66 11.37 17.23 -8.52
C SER A 66 11.01 18.50 -7.76
N SER A 67 11.80 18.82 -6.73
CA SER A 67 11.72 20.09 -5.97
C SER A 67 10.31 20.49 -5.51
N GLY A 68 9.51 19.49 -5.10
CA GLY A 68 8.14 19.72 -4.61
C GLY A 68 7.04 19.68 -5.68
N SER A 69 7.39 19.47 -6.94
CA SER A 69 6.46 19.17 -8.02
C SER A 69 6.48 17.68 -8.33
N ILE A 70 5.31 17.06 -8.40
CA ILE A 70 5.17 15.63 -8.65
C ILE A 70 4.46 15.45 -10.00
N VAL A 71 5.19 14.90 -10.96
CA VAL A 71 4.70 14.70 -12.32
C VAL A 71 4.51 13.21 -12.57
N LEU A 72 3.34 12.84 -13.10
CA LEU A 72 3.06 11.52 -13.63
C LEU A 72 3.25 11.52 -15.13
N ARG A 73 3.99 10.52 -15.65
CA ARG A 73 4.22 10.37 -17.10
C ARG A 73 3.92 8.94 -17.52
N ASP A 74 3.09 8.77 -18.53
CA ASP A 74 2.92 7.49 -19.20
C ASP A 74 4.21 7.06 -19.90
N MET A 75 4.48 5.76 -19.96
CA MET A 75 5.70 5.20 -20.55
C MET A 75 5.40 4.47 -21.87
N GLY A 76 4.43 4.93 -22.64
CA GLY A 76 3.95 4.25 -23.84
C GLY A 76 3.18 2.97 -23.47
N SER A 77 2.33 3.06 -22.47
CA SER A 77 1.57 1.91 -22.01
C SER A 77 0.51 1.47 -23.03
N THR A 78 0.16 0.19 -23.04
CA THR A 78 -0.80 -0.36 -24.01
C THR A 78 -2.21 0.19 -23.83
N ASN A 79 -2.64 0.39 -22.59
CA ASN A 79 -4.01 0.79 -22.26
C ASN A 79 -4.11 2.22 -21.73
N GLY A 80 -3.00 2.96 -21.67
CA GLY A 80 -2.94 4.33 -21.20
C GLY A 80 -3.02 4.50 -19.69
N THR A 81 -2.57 5.66 -19.24
CA THR A 81 -2.68 6.16 -17.87
C THR A 81 -3.73 7.28 -17.84
N TYR A 82 -4.61 7.29 -16.85
CA TYR A 82 -5.69 8.26 -16.75
C TYR A 82 -5.60 9.04 -15.43
N ILE A 83 -5.90 10.34 -15.52
CA ILE A 83 -6.11 11.22 -14.36
C ILE A 83 -7.51 11.77 -14.42
N ASN A 84 -8.31 11.55 -13.35
CA ASN A 84 -9.70 12.01 -13.27
C ASN A 84 -10.52 11.63 -14.51
N ASP A 85 -10.31 10.38 -15.00
CA ASP A 85 -10.88 9.78 -16.23
C ASP A 85 -10.38 10.37 -17.56
N GLU A 86 -9.41 11.30 -17.56
CA GLU A 86 -8.77 11.82 -18.76
C GLU A 86 -7.47 11.07 -19.07
N LEU A 87 -7.27 10.62 -20.31
CA LEU A 87 -6.05 10.00 -20.80
C LEU A 87 -4.92 11.03 -20.83
N ILE A 88 -3.73 10.66 -20.29
CA ILE A 88 -2.59 11.57 -20.22
C ILE A 88 -1.31 10.94 -20.76
N ASP A 89 -0.44 11.77 -21.34
CA ASP A 89 0.96 11.44 -21.60
C ASP A 89 1.84 11.90 -20.43
N GLU A 90 1.59 13.12 -19.94
CA GLU A 90 2.27 13.72 -18.80
C GLU A 90 1.32 14.67 -18.07
N TYR A 91 1.35 14.64 -16.73
CA TYR A 91 0.46 15.44 -15.90
C TYR A 91 1.12 15.86 -14.58
N LEU A 92 0.98 17.11 -14.19
CA LEU A 92 1.40 17.62 -12.89
C LEU A 92 0.32 17.29 -11.85
N LEU A 93 0.63 16.35 -10.96
CA LEU A 93 -0.31 15.87 -9.94
C LEU A 93 -0.70 16.98 -8.94
N ARG A 94 -1.99 17.02 -8.62
CA ARG A 94 -2.60 17.89 -7.62
C ARG A 94 -3.21 17.05 -6.51
N ASP A 95 -3.22 17.59 -5.31
CA ASP A 95 -3.84 16.91 -4.16
C ASP A 95 -5.29 16.51 -4.46
N GLY A 96 -5.63 15.26 -4.16
CA GLY A 96 -6.94 14.67 -4.45
C GLY A 96 -7.09 14.03 -5.83
N ASP A 97 -6.14 14.12 -6.75
CA ASP A 97 -6.24 13.51 -8.07
C ASP A 97 -6.39 11.98 -8.01
N PHE A 98 -7.23 11.45 -8.88
CA PHE A 98 -7.44 10.02 -9.07
C PHE A 98 -6.61 9.52 -10.26
N ILE A 99 -5.70 8.58 -10.02
CA ILE A 99 -4.81 7.98 -11.02
C ILE A 99 -5.31 6.58 -11.32
N LYS A 100 -5.72 6.30 -12.55
CA LYS A 100 -6.16 4.97 -12.98
C LYS A 100 -5.11 4.30 -13.86
N VAL A 101 -4.69 3.11 -13.45
CA VAL A 101 -3.72 2.26 -14.14
C VAL A 101 -4.30 0.84 -14.23
N GLY A 102 -4.74 0.43 -15.40
CA GLY A 102 -5.48 -0.81 -15.59
C GLY A 102 -6.80 -0.80 -14.78
N ARG A 103 -6.95 -1.77 -13.87
CA ARG A 103 -8.11 -1.86 -12.96
C ARG A 103 -7.82 -1.30 -11.56
N CYS A 104 -6.68 -0.64 -11.36
CA CYS A 104 -6.31 -0.04 -10.10
C CYS A 104 -6.53 1.46 -10.15
N ILE A 105 -7.11 2.04 -9.09
CA ILE A 105 -7.25 3.49 -8.95
C ILE A 105 -6.55 3.89 -7.67
N PHE A 106 -5.66 4.87 -7.79
CA PHE A 106 -4.98 5.50 -6.68
C PHE A 106 -5.54 6.90 -6.46
N LYS A 107 -5.59 7.34 -5.21
CA LYS A 107 -5.74 8.75 -4.87
C LYS A 107 -4.38 9.33 -4.53
N PHE A 108 -4.01 10.42 -5.16
CA PHE A 108 -2.81 11.18 -4.84
C PHE A 108 -3.11 12.15 -3.70
N LEU A 109 -2.27 12.13 -2.67
CA LEU A 109 -2.38 12.99 -1.50
C LEU A 109 -1.05 13.71 -1.29
N SER A 110 -1.13 15.04 -1.10
CA SER A 110 0.03 15.90 -0.84
C SER A 110 -0.31 16.95 0.21
N GLY A 111 0.36 16.91 1.34
CA GLY A 111 0.17 17.90 2.43
C GLY A 111 -0.01 17.26 3.80
N SER A 112 -0.33 18.07 4.81
CA SER A 112 -0.56 17.61 6.19
C SER A 112 -2.03 17.19 6.38
N ASN A 113 -2.52 16.13 6.64
CA ASN A 113 -2.39 14.79 6.98
C ASN A 113 -3.47 14.12 7.84
N ILE A 114 -4.66 14.72 8.01
CA ILE A 114 -5.81 14.02 8.63
C ILE A 114 -6.29 12.93 7.68
N GLU A 115 -6.35 13.20 6.39
CA GLU A 115 -6.82 12.24 5.37
C GLU A 115 -5.85 11.06 5.21
N ASN A 116 -4.53 11.29 5.30
CA ASN A 116 -3.52 10.23 5.27
C ASN A 116 -3.65 9.26 6.46
N ALA A 117 -3.86 9.79 7.68
CA ALA A 117 -4.07 8.97 8.86
C ALA A 117 -5.37 8.16 8.78
N TYR A 118 -6.43 8.77 8.23
CA TYR A 118 -7.72 8.11 8.02
C TYR A 118 -7.62 6.94 7.02
N HIS A 119 -6.89 7.11 5.91
CA HIS A 119 -6.67 6.03 4.95
C HIS A 119 -5.83 4.89 5.52
N GLU A 120 -4.82 5.18 6.32
CA GLU A 120 -4.04 4.14 7.02
C GLU A 120 -4.90 3.34 8.00
N GLU A 121 -5.76 4.02 8.73
CA GLU A 121 -6.66 3.33 9.68
C GLU A 121 -7.71 2.48 8.96
N ILE A 122 -8.32 2.99 7.86
CA ILE A 122 -9.22 2.18 7.03
C ILE A 122 -8.49 0.95 6.49
N TYR A 123 -7.27 1.09 5.96
CA TYR A 123 -6.50 -0.04 5.46
C TYR A 123 -6.28 -1.07 6.56
N ARG A 124 -5.85 -0.62 7.74
CA ARG A 124 -5.64 -1.50 8.90
C ARG A 124 -6.92 -2.24 9.29
N LEU A 125 -8.05 -1.53 9.41
CA LEU A 125 -9.34 -2.12 9.76
C LEU A 125 -9.86 -3.13 8.72
N THR A 126 -9.51 -2.96 7.45
CA THR A 126 -9.97 -3.84 6.36
C THR A 126 -9.05 -5.02 6.09
N THR A 127 -7.78 -4.97 6.52
CA THR A 127 -6.77 -5.98 6.18
C THR A 127 -6.22 -6.75 7.36
N VAL A 128 -6.34 -6.21 8.58
CA VAL A 128 -5.76 -6.76 9.80
C VAL A 128 -6.84 -7.31 10.72
N ASP A 129 -6.54 -8.40 11.41
CA ASP A 129 -7.37 -8.96 12.47
C ASP A 129 -7.24 -8.15 13.76
N GLY A 130 -8.36 -7.77 14.36
CA GLY A 130 -8.40 -6.88 15.52
C GLY A 130 -7.75 -7.45 16.78
N LEU A 131 -7.74 -8.77 16.95
CA LEU A 131 -7.17 -9.43 18.11
C LEU A 131 -5.66 -9.67 17.96
N THR A 132 -5.27 -10.29 16.87
CA THR A 132 -3.93 -10.83 16.65
C THR A 132 -3.00 -9.86 15.92
N GLN A 133 -3.55 -8.84 15.25
CA GLN A 133 -2.83 -7.85 14.45
C GLN A 133 -2.06 -8.44 13.24
N ILE A 134 -2.29 -9.69 12.87
CA ILE A 134 -1.87 -10.28 11.59
C ILE A 134 -2.93 -10.00 10.53
N TYR A 135 -2.63 -10.33 9.27
CA TYR A 135 -3.60 -10.17 8.18
C TYR A 135 -4.85 -11.01 8.41
N ASN A 136 -6.03 -10.44 8.15
CA ASN A 136 -7.31 -11.12 8.30
C ASN A 136 -7.59 -12.11 7.15
N LYS A 137 -8.63 -12.93 7.33
CA LYS A 137 -9.04 -13.95 6.35
C LYS A 137 -9.27 -13.37 4.96
N ARG A 138 -9.87 -12.20 4.86
CA ARG A 138 -10.18 -11.56 3.57
C ARG A 138 -8.89 -11.22 2.82
N TYR A 139 -7.94 -10.55 3.46
CA TYR A 139 -6.66 -10.19 2.85
C TYR A 139 -5.86 -11.44 2.45
N PHE A 140 -5.90 -12.50 3.27
CA PHE A 140 -5.29 -13.78 2.95
C PHE A 140 -5.88 -14.38 1.66
N GLN A 141 -7.21 -14.42 1.52
CA GLN A 141 -7.86 -14.97 0.33
C GLN A 141 -7.50 -14.20 -0.94
N GLU A 142 -7.59 -12.86 -0.91
CA GLU A 142 -7.23 -12.00 -2.03
C GLU A 142 -5.74 -12.17 -2.43
N THR A 143 -4.86 -12.32 -1.44
CA THR A 143 -3.43 -12.56 -1.67
C THR A 143 -3.17 -13.94 -2.26
N LEU A 144 -3.83 -14.98 -1.74
CA LEU A 144 -3.69 -16.35 -2.23
C LEU A 144 -4.12 -16.47 -3.69
N GLU A 145 -5.27 -15.91 -4.06
CA GLU A 145 -5.74 -15.89 -5.45
C GLU A 145 -4.74 -15.22 -6.39
N ARG A 146 -4.16 -14.10 -5.96
CA ARG A 146 -3.12 -13.38 -6.69
C ARG A 146 -1.87 -14.24 -6.88
N GLU A 147 -1.37 -14.87 -5.81
CA GLU A 147 -0.15 -15.68 -5.87
C GLU A 147 -0.37 -16.98 -6.69
N ILE A 148 -1.56 -17.58 -6.65
CA ILE A 148 -1.93 -18.69 -7.55
C ILE A 148 -1.86 -18.24 -9.01
N GLY A 149 -2.47 -17.11 -9.35
CA GLY A 149 -2.41 -16.56 -10.72
C GLY A 149 -0.99 -16.23 -11.17
N ARG A 150 -0.14 -15.74 -10.27
CA ARG A 150 1.28 -15.49 -10.53
C ARG A 150 2.06 -16.79 -10.75
N ALA A 151 1.88 -17.79 -9.87
CA ALA A 151 2.52 -19.09 -9.97
C ALA A 151 2.20 -19.77 -11.31
N GLN A 152 0.93 -19.78 -11.72
CA GLN A 152 0.49 -20.30 -13.01
C GLN A 152 1.13 -19.55 -14.20
N ARG A 153 1.12 -18.22 -14.18
CA ARG A 153 1.67 -17.38 -15.26
C ARG A 153 3.17 -17.56 -15.45
N TYR A 154 3.90 -17.62 -14.36
CA TYR A 154 5.36 -17.70 -14.39
C TYR A 154 5.87 -19.13 -14.23
N ARG A 155 4.99 -20.14 -14.18
CA ARG A 155 5.30 -21.56 -13.99
C ARG A 155 6.24 -21.77 -12.79
N ARG A 156 5.85 -21.20 -11.64
CA ARG A 156 6.57 -21.34 -10.37
C ARG A 156 5.73 -22.15 -9.39
N ASP A 157 6.41 -22.88 -8.54
CA ASP A 157 5.74 -23.60 -7.46
C ASP A 157 5.25 -22.62 -6.40
N LEU A 158 4.08 -22.92 -5.83
CA LEU A 158 3.50 -22.24 -4.70
C LEU A 158 3.19 -23.29 -3.63
N SER A 159 3.63 -23.03 -2.41
CA SER A 159 3.31 -23.87 -1.26
C SER A 159 2.49 -23.08 -0.24
N LEU A 160 1.49 -23.73 0.33
CA LEU A 160 0.65 -23.20 1.39
C LEU A 160 0.85 -24.05 2.64
N ILE A 161 1.15 -23.41 3.77
CA ILE A 161 1.22 -24.07 5.07
C ILE A 161 -0.05 -23.68 5.84
N MET A 162 -0.81 -24.68 6.29
CA MET A 162 -1.96 -24.50 7.17
C MET A 162 -1.70 -25.26 8.45
N PHE A 163 -1.98 -24.63 9.58
CA PHE A 163 -1.87 -25.26 10.88
C PHE A 163 -3.07 -24.88 11.76
N ASP A 164 -3.33 -25.69 12.79
CA ASP A 164 -4.37 -25.46 13.76
C ASP A 164 -3.83 -25.69 15.18
N LEU A 165 -4.46 -25.10 16.17
CA LEU A 165 -4.10 -25.25 17.59
C LEU A 165 -4.83 -26.43 18.21
N ASP A 166 -4.09 -27.47 18.53
CA ASP A 166 -4.65 -28.63 19.22
C ASP A 166 -5.30 -28.24 20.53
N ARG A 167 -6.53 -28.71 20.73
CA ARG A 167 -7.29 -28.53 21.98
C ARG A 167 -7.52 -27.07 22.37
N PHE A 168 -7.53 -26.13 21.43
CA PHE A 168 -7.73 -24.70 21.75
C PHE A 168 -9.04 -24.44 22.52
N LYS A 169 -10.11 -25.20 22.19
CA LYS A 169 -11.36 -25.14 22.94
C LYS A 169 -11.16 -25.48 24.43
N LEU A 170 -10.34 -26.48 24.74
CA LEU A 170 -10.04 -26.86 26.14
C LEU A 170 -9.33 -25.73 26.90
N VAL A 171 -8.47 -24.96 26.22
CA VAL A 171 -7.83 -23.79 26.85
C VAL A 171 -8.90 -22.74 27.20
N ASN A 172 -9.82 -22.46 26.31
CA ASN A 172 -10.92 -21.52 26.58
C ASN A 172 -11.84 -22.02 27.73
N ASP A 173 -12.19 -23.30 27.69
CA ASP A 173 -13.11 -23.88 28.67
C ASP A 173 -12.47 -23.97 30.07
N THR A 174 -11.15 -24.16 30.17
CA THR A 174 -10.42 -24.30 31.43
C THR A 174 -9.97 -22.97 32.02
N TYR A 175 -9.47 -22.05 31.20
CA TYR A 175 -8.81 -20.82 31.64
C TYR A 175 -9.54 -19.54 31.21
N GLY A 176 -10.66 -19.69 30.48
CA GLY A 176 -11.47 -18.59 29.97
C GLY A 176 -10.95 -17.99 28.66
N HIS A 177 -11.83 -17.23 28.02
CA HIS A 177 -11.54 -16.63 26.68
C HIS A 177 -10.35 -15.68 26.68
N LEU A 178 -10.08 -14.98 27.79
CA LEU A 178 -8.90 -14.10 27.88
C LEU A 178 -7.58 -14.87 27.75
N ALA A 179 -7.52 -16.11 28.28
CA ALA A 179 -6.36 -16.97 28.11
C ALA A 179 -6.22 -17.46 26.65
N GLY A 180 -7.33 -17.80 26.01
CA GLY A 180 -7.35 -18.13 24.59
C GLY A 180 -6.87 -16.95 23.70
N ASP A 181 -7.37 -15.75 23.97
CA ASP A 181 -6.94 -14.53 23.28
C ASP A 181 -5.43 -14.28 23.45
N TYR A 182 -4.89 -14.52 24.65
CA TYR A 182 -3.46 -14.42 24.90
C TYR A 182 -2.66 -15.43 24.07
N VAL A 183 -3.11 -16.69 24.00
CA VAL A 183 -2.47 -17.74 23.16
C VAL A 183 -2.46 -17.33 21.69
N LEU A 184 -3.59 -16.86 21.16
CA LEU A 184 -3.68 -16.41 19.75
C LEU A 184 -2.75 -15.24 19.47
N LYS A 185 -2.69 -14.25 20.36
CA LYS A 185 -1.76 -13.10 20.23
C LYS A 185 -0.31 -13.55 20.25
N HIS A 186 0.04 -14.46 21.15
CA HIS A 186 1.41 -14.96 21.25
C HIS A 186 1.82 -15.73 20.01
N LEU A 187 0.95 -16.60 19.50
CA LEU A 187 1.18 -17.33 18.25
C LEU A 187 1.41 -16.38 17.04
N ALA A 188 0.71 -15.27 17.00
CA ALA A 188 0.83 -14.29 15.93
C ALA A 188 2.16 -13.50 15.96
N THR A 189 2.96 -13.60 17.03
CA THR A 189 4.25 -12.90 17.19
C THR A 189 5.47 -13.80 16.95
N VAL A 190 5.25 -15.09 16.77
CA VAL A 190 6.30 -16.10 16.48
C VAL A 190 6.51 -16.23 14.97
#